data_11246f295b2d4329a12ebf0a710cd0bf
#
_entry.id   11246f295b2d4329a12ebf0a710cd0bf
#
_cell.length_a   1.000
_cell.length_b   1.000
_cell.length_c   1.000
_cell.angle_alpha   90.00
_cell.angle_beta   90.00
_cell.angle_gamma   90.00
#
_symmetry.space_group_name_H-M   'P 1'
#
loop_
_entity.id
_entity.type
_entity.pdbx_description
1 polymer ?
#
loop_
_entity_poly.entity_id
_entity_poly.type
_entity_poly.pdbx_seq_one_letter_code
_entity_poly.pdbx_strand_id
1 'polypeptide(L)'
;MKFKKQIFGFMDMLRFKKLVPNRWEALASGTDTPLPKEYRTNQQAERLHPGYMEVELTKIRPLAAGMKEFTFSRVDSNAFPFFRAGQYVSLQAKIGDSLVSRPYSIVSSPKDALAGKLVLGIEDAGFFSACMSSQANEGDCFHMTEPAGEFHYEALRDSRKIVCIAGGSGITPFMSMAASMLDGTEEYEMTLFYGARDRQHIAYQGELDAMAEKGLKVIY
;
A
#
# COMPACT_ATOMS: atom_id res chain seq x y z
N MET A 1 -29.00 -31.72 2.46
CA MET A 1 -28.40 -31.31 1.17
C MET A 1 -28.36 -32.54 0.26
N LYS A 2 -29.21 -32.62 -0.79
CA LYS A 2 -29.18 -33.76 -1.73
C LYS A 2 -28.15 -33.44 -2.82
N PHE A 3 -27.03 -34.14 -2.82
CA PHE A 3 -26.08 -34.10 -3.93
C PHE A 3 -26.74 -34.70 -5.17
N LYS A 4 -27.02 -33.91 -6.20
CA LYS A 4 -27.33 -34.42 -7.52
C LYS A 4 -26.11 -35.14 -8.07
N LYS A 5 -26.15 -36.48 -8.20
CA LYS A 5 -25.13 -37.19 -8.97
C LYS A 5 -25.07 -36.57 -10.37
N GLN A 6 -23.93 -36.01 -10.74
CA GLN A 6 -23.66 -35.60 -12.10
C GLN A 6 -23.53 -36.85 -12.97
N ILE A 7 -24.60 -37.20 -13.66
CA ILE A 7 -24.63 -38.31 -14.63
C ILE A 7 -24.07 -37.86 -16.00
N PHE A 8 -23.58 -36.62 -16.11
CA PHE A 8 -23.32 -35.95 -17.39
C PHE A 8 -21.85 -35.83 -17.80
N GLY A 9 -20.87 -36.40 -17.09
CA GLY A 9 -19.49 -36.36 -17.49
C GLY A 9 -19.23 -36.91 -18.90
N PHE A 10 -19.99 -37.93 -19.32
CA PHE A 10 -19.90 -38.49 -20.66
C PHE A 10 -20.48 -37.56 -21.74
N MET A 11 -21.59 -36.87 -21.42
CA MET A 11 -22.22 -35.91 -22.34
C MET A 11 -21.35 -34.65 -22.49
N ASP A 12 -20.67 -34.22 -21.43
CA ASP A 12 -19.74 -33.12 -21.48
C ASP A 12 -18.49 -33.46 -22.32
N MET A 13 -18.02 -34.70 -22.25
CA MET A 13 -16.94 -35.19 -23.07
C MET A 13 -17.32 -35.28 -24.55
N LEU A 14 -18.57 -35.68 -24.87
CA LEU A 14 -19.09 -35.67 -26.24
C LEU A 14 -19.26 -34.24 -26.80
N ARG A 15 -19.72 -33.29 -25.93
CA ARG A 15 -19.81 -31.89 -26.28
C ARG A 15 -18.43 -31.29 -26.50
N PHE A 16 -17.47 -31.61 -25.65
CA PHE A 16 -16.07 -31.18 -25.79
C PHE A 16 -15.46 -31.71 -27.11
N LYS A 17 -15.70 -32.97 -27.45
CA LYS A 17 -15.26 -33.57 -28.71
C LYS A 17 -15.82 -32.85 -29.94
N LYS A 18 -17.03 -32.28 -29.86
CA LYS A 18 -17.64 -31.47 -30.93
C LYS A 18 -17.06 -30.03 -30.99
N LEU A 19 -16.61 -29.50 -29.87
CA LEU A 19 -16.05 -28.15 -29.77
C LEU A 19 -14.61 -28.09 -30.34
N VAL A 20 -13.86 -29.17 -30.25
CA VAL A 20 -12.46 -29.25 -30.75
C VAL A 20 -12.34 -28.97 -32.25
N PRO A 21 -13.14 -29.60 -33.17
CA PRO A 21 -13.09 -29.25 -34.58
C PRO A 21 -13.38 -27.78 -34.86
N ASN A 22 -14.44 -27.23 -34.24
CA ASN A 22 -14.79 -25.81 -34.41
C ASN A 22 -13.67 -24.88 -33.96
N ARG A 23 -12.93 -25.26 -32.91
CA ARG A 23 -11.75 -24.50 -32.49
C ARG A 23 -10.59 -24.57 -33.48
N TRP A 24 -10.36 -25.74 -34.08
CA TRP A 24 -9.35 -25.89 -35.11
C TRP A 24 -9.71 -25.11 -36.39
N GLU A 25 -10.97 -25.12 -36.79
CA GLU A 25 -11.47 -24.31 -37.91
C GLU A 25 -11.34 -22.82 -37.60
N ALA A 26 -11.68 -22.39 -36.39
CA ALA A 26 -11.52 -21.00 -35.93
C ALA A 26 -10.03 -20.57 -35.89
N LEU A 27 -9.13 -21.46 -35.48
CA LEU A 27 -7.70 -21.22 -35.50
C LEU A 27 -7.15 -21.19 -36.94
N ALA A 28 -7.62 -22.08 -37.84
CA ALA A 28 -7.20 -22.13 -39.23
C ALA A 28 -7.75 -20.96 -40.07
N SER A 29 -8.93 -20.43 -39.70
CA SER A 29 -9.55 -19.24 -40.31
C SER A 29 -9.10 -17.94 -39.64
N GLY A 30 -8.26 -18.03 -38.62
CA GLY A 30 -7.70 -16.88 -37.89
C GLY A 30 -6.94 -15.96 -38.85
N THR A 31 -7.05 -14.68 -38.63
CA THR A 31 -6.29 -13.69 -39.42
C THR A 31 -4.81 -13.73 -39.02
N ASP A 32 -3.90 -13.61 -39.98
CA ASP A 32 -2.46 -13.40 -39.73
C ASP A 32 -2.17 -12.01 -39.12
N THR A 33 -3.20 -11.33 -38.64
CA THR A 33 -3.04 -10.06 -37.98
C THR A 33 -2.29 -10.29 -36.66
N PRO A 34 -1.09 -9.75 -36.52
CA PRO A 34 -0.34 -9.91 -35.28
C PRO A 34 -1.14 -9.40 -34.12
N LEU A 35 -1.14 -10.15 -33.02
CA LEU A 35 -1.77 -9.70 -31.77
C LEU A 35 -1.19 -8.33 -31.38
N PRO A 36 -2.01 -7.40 -30.93
CA PRO A 36 -1.49 -6.12 -30.45
C PRO A 36 -0.45 -6.40 -29.37
N LYS A 37 0.70 -5.72 -29.45
CA LYS A 37 1.79 -5.85 -28.46
C LYS A 37 1.33 -5.45 -27.07
N GLU A 38 0.31 -4.58 -27.00
CA GLU A 38 -0.24 -4.06 -25.77
C GLU A 38 -1.77 -4.12 -25.80
N TYR A 39 -2.35 -4.72 -24.78
CA TYR A 39 -3.79 -4.78 -24.59
C TYR A 39 -4.22 -3.67 -23.62
N ARG A 40 -5.31 -2.98 -23.92
CA ARG A 40 -5.87 -1.92 -23.03
C ARG A 40 -6.10 -2.41 -21.60
N THR A 41 -6.50 -3.66 -21.43
CA THR A 41 -6.68 -4.30 -20.13
C THR A 41 -5.37 -4.44 -19.37
N ASN A 42 -4.27 -4.80 -20.04
CA ASN A 42 -2.95 -4.91 -19.43
C ASN A 42 -2.41 -3.53 -19.02
N GLN A 43 -2.53 -2.55 -19.93
CA GLN A 43 -2.15 -1.16 -19.63
C GLN A 43 -2.94 -0.59 -18.42
N GLN A 44 -4.23 -0.93 -18.32
CA GLN A 44 -5.04 -0.53 -17.19
C GLN A 44 -4.64 -1.28 -15.91
N ALA A 45 -4.33 -2.56 -16.00
CA ALA A 45 -3.83 -3.34 -14.87
C ALA A 45 -2.47 -2.82 -14.38
N GLU A 46 -1.53 -2.53 -15.27
CA GLU A 46 -0.23 -1.93 -14.93
C GLU A 46 -0.37 -0.54 -14.30
N ARG A 47 -1.37 0.23 -14.72
CA ARG A 47 -1.65 1.53 -14.11
C ARG A 47 -2.23 1.41 -12.70
N LEU A 48 -3.08 0.42 -12.47
CA LEU A 48 -3.74 0.19 -11.18
C LEU A 48 -2.82 -0.55 -10.20
N HIS A 49 -1.96 -1.43 -10.71
CA HIS A 49 -1.05 -2.29 -9.96
C HIS A 49 0.36 -2.23 -10.56
N PRO A 50 1.04 -1.08 -10.46
CA PRO A 50 2.41 -0.95 -10.93
C PRO A 50 3.34 -1.74 -9.99
N GLY A 51 4.04 -2.74 -10.48
CA GLY A 51 4.97 -3.53 -9.65
C GLY A 51 6.03 -2.67 -8.96
N TYR A 52 6.53 -1.65 -9.68
CA TYR A 52 7.43 -0.60 -9.17
C TYR A 52 7.02 0.76 -9.70
N MET A 53 7.19 1.78 -8.86
CA MET A 53 6.96 3.18 -9.20
C MET A 53 8.26 3.95 -8.98
N GLU A 54 8.59 4.85 -9.88
CA GLU A 54 9.60 5.86 -9.64
C GLU A 54 8.96 7.02 -8.89
N VAL A 55 9.57 7.38 -7.74
CA VAL A 55 9.04 8.41 -6.84
C VAL A 55 10.12 9.44 -6.53
N GLU A 56 9.72 10.68 -6.44
CA GLU A 56 10.55 11.80 -6.02
C GLU A 56 10.26 12.14 -4.56
N LEU A 57 11.31 12.34 -3.78
CA LEU A 57 11.24 12.84 -2.41
C LEU A 57 10.97 14.34 -2.43
N THR A 58 9.77 14.75 -2.08
CA THR A 58 9.33 16.15 -2.18
C THR A 58 9.48 16.93 -0.88
N LYS A 59 9.54 16.23 0.27
CA LYS A 59 9.67 16.89 1.57
C LYS A 59 10.29 15.96 2.61
N ILE A 60 11.14 16.52 3.46
CA ILE A 60 11.69 15.87 4.66
C ILE A 60 11.30 16.72 5.89
N ARG A 61 10.74 16.07 6.90
CA ARG A 61 10.34 16.72 8.16
C ARG A 61 10.87 15.95 9.36
N PRO A 62 11.63 16.56 10.27
CA PRO A 62 11.96 15.91 11.53
C PRO A 62 10.68 15.74 12.39
N LEU A 63 10.58 14.61 13.09
CA LEU A 63 9.46 14.29 13.97
C LEU A 63 9.90 14.28 15.44
N ALA A 64 10.35 13.11 15.88
CA ALA A 64 10.85 12.87 17.22
C ALA A 64 12.34 12.51 17.15
N ALA A 65 13.00 12.33 18.27
CA ALA A 65 14.40 11.96 18.34
C ALA A 65 14.68 10.69 17.49
N GLY A 66 15.51 10.84 16.46
CA GLY A 66 15.90 9.76 15.55
C GLY A 66 14.86 9.37 14.50
N MET A 67 13.72 10.07 14.38
CA MET A 67 12.70 9.79 13.37
C MET A 67 12.45 10.98 12.45
N LYS A 68 12.30 10.72 11.17
CA LYS A 68 11.93 11.69 10.14
C LYS A 68 10.76 11.21 9.31
N GLU A 69 9.98 12.15 8.82
CA GLU A 69 8.92 11.94 7.84
C GLU A 69 9.44 12.30 6.45
N PHE A 70 9.13 11.44 5.49
CA PHE A 70 9.49 11.58 4.08
C PHE A 70 8.22 11.56 3.25
N THR A 71 8.02 12.61 2.47
CA THR A 71 6.87 12.74 1.57
C THR A 71 7.34 12.50 0.14
N PHE A 72 6.61 11.66 -0.57
CA PHE A 72 6.89 11.28 -1.95
C PHE A 72 5.75 11.65 -2.88
N SER A 73 6.09 11.99 -4.13
CA SER A 73 5.19 12.03 -5.27
C SER A 73 5.70 11.10 -6.37
N ARG A 74 4.83 10.67 -7.28
CA ARG A 74 5.27 9.88 -8.43
C ARG A 74 5.88 10.78 -9.49
N VAL A 75 7.00 10.35 -10.10
CA VAL A 75 7.68 11.08 -11.18
C VAL A 75 6.78 11.21 -12.42
N ASP A 76 5.96 10.22 -12.70
CA ASP A 76 4.99 10.22 -13.81
C ASP A 76 3.74 11.08 -13.56
N SER A 77 3.68 11.80 -12.45
CA SER A 77 2.56 12.65 -12.02
C SER A 77 1.20 11.93 -11.89
N ASN A 78 1.18 10.59 -11.89
CA ASN A 78 -0.01 9.83 -11.59
C ASN A 78 -0.28 9.79 -10.08
N ALA A 79 -1.52 9.51 -9.70
CA ALA A 79 -1.85 9.16 -8.32
C ALA A 79 -1.15 7.85 -7.92
N PHE A 80 -0.91 7.68 -6.62
CA PHE A 80 -0.50 6.37 -6.10
C PHE A 80 -1.65 5.35 -6.24
N PRO A 81 -1.34 4.05 -6.36
CA PRO A 81 -2.35 3.00 -6.31
C PRO A 81 -3.17 3.11 -5.02
N PHE A 82 -4.44 2.74 -5.10
CA PHE A 82 -5.27 2.62 -3.90
C PHE A 82 -4.68 1.56 -2.97
N PHE A 83 -4.67 1.87 -1.68
CA PHE A 83 -4.25 0.93 -0.64
C PHE A 83 -5.22 1.00 0.55
N ARG A 84 -5.14 0.03 1.44
CA ARG A 84 -5.86 0.03 2.71
C ARG A 84 -4.96 0.55 3.82
N ALA A 85 -5.51 1.40 4.69
CA ALA A 85 -4.77 1.98 5.80
C ALA A 85 -4.15 0.89 6.68
N GLY A 86 -2.85 1.01 6.98
CA GLY A 86 -2.05 0.00 7.67
C GLY A 86 -1.10 -0.80 6.78
N GLN A 87 -1.28 -0.76 5.46
CA GLN A 87 -0.37 -1.39 4.50
C GLN A 87 0.99 -0.67 4.43
N TYR A 88 1.96 -1.31 3.78
CA TYR A 88 3.32 -0.84 3.61
C TYR A 88 3.74 -0.82 2.13
N VAL A 89 4.80 -0.10 1.85
CA VAL A 89 5.55 -0.14 0.58
C VAL A 89 7.00 -0.52 0.86
N SER A 90 7.69 -1.12 -0.11
CA SER A 90 9.14 -1.30 -0.03
C SER A 90 9.84 -0.17 -0.81
N LEU A 91 10.62 0.62 -0.09
CA LEU A 91 11.44 1.68 -0.67
C LEU A 91 12.81 1.12 -1.05
N GLN A 92 13.25 1.38 -2.28
CA GLN A 92 14.55 0.98 -2.80
C GLN A 92 15.45 2.20 -3.02
N ALA A 93 16.68 2.10 -2.57
CA ALA A 93 17.73 3.07 -2.86
C ALA A 93 19.02 2.36 -3.24
N LYS A 94 19.81 3.02 -4.10
CA LYS A 94 21.19 2.60 -4.37
C LYS A 94 22.11 3.15 -3.29
N ILE A 95 22.75 2.27 -2.55
CA ILE A 95 23.70 2.63 -1.49
C ILE A 95 25.06 2.02 -1.84
N GLY A 96 26.00 2.85 -2.23
CA GLY A 96 27.24 2.41 -2.87
C GLY A 96 26.92 1.67 -4.17
N ASP A 97 27.41 0.43 -4.31
CA ASP A 97 27.16 -0.42 -5.48
C ASP A 97 25.94 -1.35 -5.30
N SER A 98 25.27 -1.30 -4.17
CA SER A 98 24.18 -2.21 -3.83
C SER A 98 22.82 -1.53 -3.95
N LEU A 99 21.86 -2.22 -4.57
CA LEU A 99 20.45 -1.86 -4.53
C LEU A 99 19.85 -2.47 -3.26
N VAL A 100 19.40 -1.64 -2.33
CA VAL A 100 18.86 -2.06 -1.04
C VAL A 100 17.39 -1.70 -0.97
N SER A 101 16.54 -2.63 -0.52
CA SER A 101 15.11 -2.43 -0.35
C SER A 101 14.70 -2.67 1.10
N ARG A 102 13.82 -1.81 1.66
CA ARG A 102 13.26 -1.98 3.00
C ARG A 102 11.78 -1.63 3.02
N PRO A 103 10.96 -2.41 3.74
CA PRO A 103 9.54 -2.12 3.91
C PRO A 103 9.32 -1.02 4.95
N TYR A 104 8.39 -0.11 4.65
CA TYR A 104 7.92 0.94 5.54
C TYR A 104 6.41 1.07 5.47
N SER A 105 5.76 1.08 6.63
CA SER A 105 4.31 1.33 6.70
C SER A 105 3.98 2.72 6.21
N ILE A 106 2.89 2.83 5.47
CA ILE A 106 2.39 4.10 4.94
C ILE A 106 1.74 4.89 6.08
N VAL A 107 2.08 6.17 6.18
CA VAL A 107 1.58 7.10 7.20
C VAL A 107 0.38 7.90 6.69
N SER A 108 0.43 8.33 5.43
CA SER A 108 -0.66 9.07 4.79
C SER A 108 -1.93 8.24 4.66
N SER A 109 -3.09 8.89 4.55
CA SER A 109 -4.33 8.20 4.24
C SER A 109 -4.36 7.71 2.78
N PRO A 110 -5.20 6.70 2.45
CA PRO A 110 -5.46 6.32 1.06
C PRO A 110 -5.94 7.49 0.20
N LYS A 111 -6.67 8.44 0.79
CA LYS A 111 -7.16 9.64 0.12
C LYS A 111 -6.02 10.59 -0.28
N ASP A 112 -5.01 10.77 0.60
CA ASP A 112 -3.80 11.54 0.28
C ASP A 112 -3.02 10.91 -0.88
N ALA A 113 -2.92 9.59 -0.90
CA ALA A 113 -2.24 8.85 -1.96
C ALA A 113 -2.94 9.01 -3.32
N LEU A 114 -4.26 8.98 -3.35
CA LEU A 114 -5.05 9.30 -4.55
C LEU A 114 -4.88 10.76 -4.99
N ALA A 115 -4.56 11.66 -4.06
CA ALA A 115 -4.19 13.05 -4.33
C ALA A 115 -2.71 13.23 -4.74
N GLY A 116 -1.96 12.13 -4.93
CA GLY A 116 -0.57 12.13 -5.39
C GLY A 116 0.49 12.26 -4.31
N LYS A 117 0.11 12.10 -3.03
CA LYS A 117 1.02 12.25 -1.88
C LYS A 117 1.09 10.97 -1.06
N LEU A 118 2.27 10.38 -0.93
CA LEU A 118 2.53 9.24 -0.06
C LEU A 118 3.60 9.59 0.98
N VAL A 119 3.34 9.25 2.23
CA VAL A 119 4.18 9.64 3.37
C VAL A 119 4.67 8.40 4.10
N LEU A 120 5.98 8.37 4.39
CA LEU A 120 6.64 7.34 5.20
C LEU A 120 7.28 7.98 6.43
N GLY A 121 7.15 7.31 7.59
CA GLY A 121 7.88 7.65 8.79
C GLY A 121 9.04 6.67 8.98
N ILE A 122 10.27 7.17 9.03
CA ILE A 122 11.49 6.35 9.10
C ILE A 122 12.29 6.73 10.34
N GLU A 123 12.48 5.74 11.22
CA GLU A 123 13.37 5.84 12.38
C GLU A 123 14.79 5.41 11.98
N ASP A 124 15.78 6.15 12.42
CA ASP A 124 17.20 5.84 12.18
C ASP A 124 17.65 4.69 13.10
N ALA A 125 17.42 3.48 12.65
CA ALA A 125 17.68 2.26 13.42
C ALA A 125 18.54 1.22 12.68
N GLY A 126 19.01 1.52 11.45
CA GLY A 126 19.79 0.59 10.67
C GLY A 126 20.42 1.21 9.42
N PHE A 127 21.18 0.43 8.68
CA PHE A 127 21.99 0.89 7.55
C PHE A 127 21.20 1.71 6.51
N PHE A 128 20.03 1.21 6.07
CA PHE A 128 19.21 1.90 5.08
C PHE A 128 18.59 3.19 5.66
N SER A 129 18.02 3.11 6.86
CA SER A 129 17.39 4.25 7.52
C SER A 129 18.41 5.33 7.91
N ALA A 130 19.63 4.94 8.27
CA ALA A 130 20.73 5.87 8.49
C ALA A 130 21.10 6.62 7.21
N CYS A 131 21.16 5.91 6.06
CA CYS A 131 21.37 6.52 4.75
C CYS A 131 20.25 7.51 4.41
N MET A 132 19.00 7.11 4.55
CA MET A 132 17.84 7.99 4.34
C MET A 132 17.89 9.22 5.25
N SER A 133 18.25 9.04 6.51
CA SER A 133 18.30 10.13 7.49
C SER A 133 19.41 11.12 7.23
N SER A 134 20.57 10.68 6.73
CA SER A 134 21.78 11.51 6.61
C SER A 134 22.12 11.98 5.20
N GLN A 135 21.65 11.28 4.16
CA GLN A 135 22.07 11.52 2.77
C GLN A 135 20.92 11.87 1.84
N ALA A 136 19.67 11.47 2.13
CA ALA A 136 18.54 11.77 1.27
C ALA A 136 18.23 13.28 1.29
N ASN A 137 17.97 13.83 0.12
CA ASN A 137 17.60 15.22 -0.09
C ASN A 137 16.28 15.34 -0.85
N GLU A 138 15.59 16.44 -0.65
CA GLU A 138 14.43 16.77 -1.48
C GLU A 138 14.85 16.89 -2.94
N GLY A 139 14.10 16.25 -3.84
CA GLY A 139 14.41 16.08 -5.26
C GLY A 139 15.08 14.75 -5.62
N ASP A 140 15.53 13.94 -4.66
CA ASP A 140 16.08 12.62 -4.93
C ASP A 140 14.99 11.66 -5.41
N CYS A 141 15.34 10.80 -6.38
CA CYS A 141 14.46 9.77 -6.93
C CYS A 141 14.75 8.39 -6.33
N PHE A 142 13.68 7.65 -6.07
CA PHE A 142 13.70 6.31 -5.50
C PHE A 142 12.78 5.38 -6.29
N HIS A 143 12.93 4.07 -6.10
CA HIS A 143 11.96 3.10 -6.55
C HIS A 143 11.12 2.62 -5.36
N MET A 144 9.82 2.49 -5.56
CA MET A 144 8.86 2.09 -4.55
C MET A 144 7.96 0.99 -5.11
N THR A 145 7.71 -0.08 -4.34
CA THR A 145 6.73 -1.10 -4.73
C THR A 145 5.30 -0.56 -4.62
N GLU A 146 4.35 -1.26 -5.24
CA GLU A 146 2.95 -1.06 -4.89
C GLU A 146 2.71 -1.35 -3.40
N PRO A 147 1.64 -0.77 -2.80
CA PRO A 147 1.24 -1.07 -1.44
C PRO A 147 0.90 -2.55 -1.26
N ALA A 148 1.34 -3.14 -0.13
CA ALA A 148 1.15 -4.54 0.19
C ALA A 148 0.92 -4.75 1.70
N GLY A 149 0.53 -5.96 2.08
CA GLY A 149 0.38 -6.39 3.48
C GLY A 149 -1.06 -6.57 3.91
N GLU A 150 -1.23 -7.47 4.91
CA GLU A 150 -2.53 -7.88 5.45
C GLU A 150 -2.91 -7.13 6.75
N PHE A 151 -2.04 -6.23 7.21
CA PHE A 151 -2.30 -5.43 8.40
C PHE A 151 -3.18 -4.21 8.06
N HIS A 152 -4.48 -4.48 7.88
CA HIS A 152 -5.50 -3.46 7.62
C HIS A 152 -6.84 -3.92 8.21
N TYR A 153 -7.74 -2.97 8.44
CA TYR A 153 -9.11 -3.26 8.87
C TYR A 153 -9.88 -3.97 7.74
N GLU A 154 -10.65 -5.00 8.10
CA GLU A 154 -11.53 -5.72 7.17
C GLU A 154 -12.92 -5.85 7.79
N ALA A 155 -13.91 -5.13 7.25
CA ALA A 155 -15.24 -5.00 7.83
C ALA A 155 -15.99 -6.33 8.01
N LEU A 156 -15.68 -7.36 7.19
CA LEU A 156 -16.28 -8.69 7.33
C LEU A 156 -15.59 -9.57 8.38
N ARG A 157 -14.36 -9.24 8.76
CA ARG A 157 -13.54 -9.99 9.71
C ARG A 157 -13.50 -9.31 11.08
N ASP A 158 -13.39 -7.99 11.09
CA ASP A 158 -12.99 -7.23 12.26
C ASP A 158 -14.18 -6.51 12.92
N SER A 159 -14.08 -6.27 14.22
CA SER A 159 -15.05 -5.45 14.95
C SER A 159 -14.95 -3.98 14.54
N ARG A 160 -16.08 -3.28 14.50
CA ARG A 160 -16.09 -1.81 14.29
C ARG A 160 -15.37 -1.02 15.39
N LYS A 161 -15.16 -1.62 16.55
CA LYS A 161 -14.38 -1.02 17.63
C LYS A 161 -13.04 -1.73 17.72
N ILE A 162 -11.98 -1.03 17.34
CA ILE A 162 -10.62 -1.56 17.33
C ILE A 162 -9.76 -0.90 18.41
N VAL A 163 -8.92 -1.69 19.03
CA VAL A 163 -7.90 -1.23 19.97
C VAL A 163 -6.53 -1.43 19.30
N CYS A 164 -5.80 -0.34 19.20
CA CYS A 164 -4.47 -0.29 18.61
C CYS A 164 -3.42 -0.04 19.67
N ILE A 165 -2.32 -0.77 19.65
CA ILE A 165 -1.20 -0.60 20.58
C ILE A 165 0.05 -0.34 19.75
N ALA A 166 0.63 0.84 19.93
CA ALA A 166 1.83 1.28 19.23
C ALA A 166 2.99 1.51 20.18
N GLY A 167 4.21 1.26 19.72
CA GLY A 167 5.45 1.59 20.43
C GLY A 167 6.46 2.23 19.48
N GLY A 168 7.02 3.40 19.84
CA GLY A 168 8.01 4.07 19.02
C GLY A 168 7.56 4.30 17.57
N SER A 169 8.39 3.90 16.59
CA SER A 169 8.09 4.01 15.16
C SER A 169 6.94 3.11 14.68
N GLY A 170 6.50 2.14 15.49
CA GLY A 170 5.31 1.33 15.21
C GLY A 170 3.99 2.10 15.17
N ILE A 171 4.02 3.41 15.42
CA ILE A 171 2.88 4.32 15.26
C ILE A 171 2.48 4.51 13.79
N THR A 172 3.40 4.32 12.84
CA THR A 172 3.21 4.67 11.42
C THR A 172 1.96 4.08 10.76
N PRO A 173 1.64 2.77 10.85
CA PRO A 173 0.42 2.24 10.25
C PRO A 173 -0.86 2.80 10.91
N PHE A 174 -0.80 3.09 12.19
CA PHE A 174 -1.95 3.63 12.92
C PHE A 174 -2.24 5.09 12.60
N MET A 175 -1.24 5.87 12.14
CA MET A 175 -1.46 7.21 11.61
C MET A 175 -2.35 7.16 10.36
N SER A 176 -2.04 6.27 9.43
CA SER A 176 -2.87 6.04 8.23
C SER A 176 -4.28 5.58 8.59
N MET A 177 -4.39 4.64 9.54
CA MET A 177 -5.69 4.13 10.01
C MET A 177 -6.51 5.23 10.69
N ALA A 178 -5.90 6.04 11.56
CA ALA A 178 -6.59 7.16 12.22
C ALA A 178 -7.06 8.22 11.22
N ALA A 179 -6.22 8.55 10.23
CA ALA A 179 -6.59 9.47 9.17
C ALA A 179 -7.76 8.96 8.33
N SER A 180 -7.76 7.67 7.96
CA SER A 180 -8.85 7.03 7.19
C SER A 180 -10.17 6.97 7.94
N MET A 181 -10.13 6.74 9.26
CA MET A 181 -11.31 6.81 10.12
C MET A 181 -11.89 8.23 10.14
N LEU A 182 -11.02 9.24 10.32
CA LEU A 182 -11.47 10.63 10.45
C LEU A 182 -11.93 11.26 9.14
N ASP A 183 -11.39 10.83 8.00
CA ASP A 183 -11.80 11.32 6.68
C ASP A 183 -12.98 10.54 6.08
N GLY A 184 -13.47 9.51 6.78
CA GLY A 184 -14.62 8.70 6.40
C GLY A 184 -14.34 7.66 5.31
N THR A 185 -13.08 7.39 4.99
CA THR A 185 -12.70 6.34 4.04
C THR A 185 -12.97 4.96 4.63
N GLU A 186 -12.83 4.79 5.95
CA GLU A 186 -13.06 3.55 6.66
C GLU A 186 -14.02 3.76 7.85
N GLU A 187 -14.95 2.81 8.06
CA GLU A 187 -15.99 2.91 9.08
C GLU A 187 -15.68 2.07 10.33
N TYR A 188 -14.78 2.54 11.20
CA TYR A 188 -14.53 1.96 12.52
C TYR A 188 -14.29 3.05 13.58
N GLU A 189 -14.35 2.67 14.86
CA GLU A 189 -13.96 3.46 15.99
C GLU A 189 -12.61 2.96 16.52
N MET A 190 -11.62 3.84 16.61
CA MET A 190 -10.27 3.48 17.03
C MET A 190 -9.94 4.05 18.40
N THR A 191 -9.37 3.19 19.26
CA THR A 191 -8.69 3.61 20.49
C THR A 191 -7.22 3.24 20.38
N LEU A 192 -6.35 4.24 20.43
CA LEU A 192 -4.91 4.09 20.28
C LEU A 192 -4.21 4.23 21.62
N PHE A 193 -3.50 3.18 22.06
CA PHE A 193 -2.50 3.23 23.11
C PHE A 193 -1.13 3.42 22.49
N TYR A 194 -0.46 4.51 22.84
CA TYR A 194 0.85 4.82 22.27
C TYR A 194 1.92 4.95 23.34
N GLY A 195 2.81 3.95 23.40
CA GLY A 195 3.97 3.92 24.28
C GLY A 195 5.22 4.50 23.61
N ALA A 196 5.86 5.42 24.28
CA ALA A 196 7.18 5.93 23.91
C ALA A 196 8.10 5.91 25.14
N ARG A 197 9.42 6.00 24.93
CA ARG A 197 10.41 6.00 26.00
C ARG A 197 10.25 7.19 26.95
N ASP A 198 9.94 8.33 26.39
CA ASP A 198 9.61 9.59 27.06
C ASP A 198 8.85 10.51 26.08
N ARG A 199 8.48 11.71 26.55
CA ARG A 199 7.73 12.68 25.73
C ARG A 199 8.46 13.15 24.47
N GLN A 200 9.79 13.21 24.49
CA GLN A 200 10.58 13.66 23.34
C GLN A 200 10.63 12.59 22.23
N HIS A 201 10.28 11.35 22.54
CA HIS A 201 10.22 10.23 21.61
C HIS A 201 8.80 9.92 21.11
N ILE A 202 7.81 10.76 21.44
CA ILE A 202 6.46 10.63 20.89
C ILE A 202 6.46 11.24 19.49
N ALA A 203 6.51 10.39 18.46
CA ALA A 203 6.38 10.82 17.08
C ALA A 203 4.91 11.20 16.80
N TYR A 204 4.69 12.19 15.94
CA TYR A 204 3.36 12.67 15.54
C TYR A 204 2.46 13.16 16.68
N GLN A 205 3.02 13.59 17.83
CA GLN A 205 2.20 13.99 18.97
C GLN A 205 1.20 15.09 18.60
N GLY A 206 1.66 16.15 17.93
CA GLY A 206 0.78 17.26 17.55
C GLY A 206 -0.34 16.85 16.59
N GLU A 207 -0.06 15.95 15.66
CA GLU A 207 -1.07 15.41 14.74
C GLU A 207 -2.06 14.49 15.48
N LEU A 208 -1.58 13.66 16.39
CA LEU A 208 -2.44 12.78 17.19
C LEU A 208 -3.36 13.58 18.13
N ASP A 209 -2.84 14.65 18.74
CA ASP A 209 -3.62 15.55 19.60
C ASP A 209 -4.71 16.27 18.78
N ALA A 210 -4.37 16.75 17.57
CA ALA A 210 -5.35 17.32 16.64
C ALA A 210 -6.39 16.30 16.11
N MET A 211 -5.99 15.04 15.95
CA MET A 211 -6.91 13.95 15.62
C MET A 211 -7.80 13.57 16.79
N ALA A 212 -7.30 13.70 18.04
CA ALA A 212 -8.10 13.46 19.24
C ALA A 212 -9.23 14.49 19.40
N GLU A 213 -9.01 15.74 19.05
CA GLU A 213 -10.05 16.77 19.00
C GLU A 213 -11.17 16.43 18.00
N LYS A 214 -10.87 15.62 16.98
CA LYS A 214 -11.82 15.16 15.95
C LYS A 214 -12.47 13.80 16.24
N GLY A 215 -12.17 13.19 17.40
CA GLY A 215 -12.82 11.97 17.84
C GLY A 215 -11.94 10.72 17.92
N LEU A 216 -10.65 10.78 17.60
CA LEU A 216 -9.71 9.70 17.88
C LEU A 216 -9.47 9.60 19.40
N LYS A 217 -9.54 8.41 19.97
CA LYS A 217 -9.14 8.17 21.36
C LYS A 217 -7.67 7.81 21.42
N VAL A 218 -6.84 8.69 21.98
CA VAL A 218 -5.40 8.46 22.17
C VAL A 218 -5.07 8.42 23.65
N ILE A 219 -4.26 7.45 24.05
CA ILE A 219 -3.75 7.25 25.42
C ILE A 219 -2.23 7.06 25.29
N TYR A 220 -1.47 8.01 25.86
CA TYR A 220 -0.01 7.97 25.91
C TYR A 220 0.51 7.28 27.16
#